data_69f630269d1928f51feedcb9c91cc855
#
_entry.id   69f630269d1928f51feedcb9c91cc855
#
_cell.length_a   1.000
_cell.length_b   1.000
_cell.length_c   1.000
_cell.angle_alpha   90.00
_cell.angle_beta   90.00
_cell.angle_gamma   90.00
#
_symmetry.space_group_name_H-M   'P 1'
#
loop_
_entity.id
_entity.type
_entity.pdbx_description
1 polymer ?
#
loop_
_entity_poly.entity_id
_entity_poly.type
_entity_poly.pdbx_seq_one_letter_code
_entity_poly.pdbx_strand_id
1 'polypeptide(L)'
;MSGESAGGSTIGVASLNVCCGLSNPLRPVRERAVEFCRGLEQAGPDVVNFQEVWAPGLLGFLRSRLPSYPHLARGAGAGARVLGHPVGGLASFSRTPLRSVEYTSFRGTRPRAGSGLFRSRAALGACLQGLLTFELAGRRTVVGNVHLSANRDGDWSAGNRYRGLQAGQLARVHQVLRRARREDTELVIASGDFNLASSSPLYAAAVDGGAWRDPFAAADLPTFHAALLPAGASAQRVDYLLLNGDPERYPVIATDRLFTGPAALPSGGSGFLSDHVAQLIRVTGPVGAPVSPSHG
;
A
#
# COMPACT_ATOMS: atom_id res chain seq x y z
N MET A 1 -37.98 -17.51 19.04
CA MET A 1 -36.81 -17.95 18.24
C MET A 1 -35.95 -16.70 18.02
N SER A 2 -35.00 -16.51 18.92
CA SER A 2 -34.01 -15.41 18.83
C SER A 2 -32.98 -15.80 17.79
N GLY A 3 -33.02 -15.12 16.62
CA GLY A 3 -32.02 -15.26 15.59
C GLY A 3 -30.68 -14.74 16.12
N GLU A 4 -29.74 -15.65 16.39
CA GLU A 4 -28.35 -15.33 16.53
C GLU A 4 -27.88 -14.65 15.22
N SER A 5 -27.68 -13.35 15.25
CA SER A 5 -26.98 -12.67 14.17
C SER A 5 -25.58 -13.27 14.14
N ALA A 6 -25.27 -14.03 13.10
CA ALA A 6 -23.91 -14.49 12.82
C ALA A 6 -23.02 -13.23 12.73
N GLY A 7 -22.33 -12.93 13.82
CA GLY A 7 -21.48 -11.75 13.93
C GLY A 7 -20.36 -11.82 12.89
N GLY A 8 -20.52 -11.09 11.80
CA GLY A 8 -19.47 -10.94 10.78
C GLY A 8 -18.20 -10.39 11.40
N SER A 9 -17.06 -10.93 11.02
CA SER A 9 -15.77 -10.44 11.47
C SER A 9 -15.31 -9.28 10.56
N THR A 10 -14.91 -8.16 11.14
CA THR A 10 -14.38 -7.01 10.39
C THR A 10 -12.89 -7.19 10.11
N ILE A 11 -12.45 -6.76 8.93
CA ILE A 11 -11.05 -6.61 8.55
C ILE A 11 -10.82 -5.15 8.19
N GLY A 12 -9.96 -4.47 8.95
CA GLY A 12 -9.52 -3.11 8.67
C GLY A 12 -8.14 -3.11 8.03
N VAL A 13 -7.97 -2.43 6.88
CA VAL A 13 -6.66 -2.28 6.21
C VAL A 13 -6.39 -0.82 5.97
N ALA A 14 -5.24 -0.34 6.46
CA ALA A 14 -4.73 1.00 6.19
C ALA A 14 -3.49 0.93 5.29
N SER A 15 -3.28 1.95 4.47
CA SER A 15 -2.10 2.13 3.64
C SER A 15 -1.58 3.54 3.73
N LEU A 16 -0.25 3.70 3.84
CA LEU A 16 0.44 4.99 3.88
C LEU A 16 1.84 4.89 3.27
N ASN A 17 2.11 5.67 2.24
CA ASN A 17 3.48 6.01 1.86
C ASN A 17 4.04 7.00 2.90
N VAL A 18 5.17 6.66 3.56
CA VAL A 18 5.72 7.47 4.67
C VAL A 18 6.61 8.62 4.20
N CYS A 19 6.78 8.78 2.89
CA CYS A 19 7.63 9.83 2.30
C CYS A 19 9.03 9.82 2.93
N CYS A 20 9.79 8.78 2.71
CA CYS A 20 11.17 8.64 3.20
C CYS A 20 12.19 8.60 2.05
N GLY A 21 11.81 9.15 0.89
CA GLY A 21 12.67 9.25 -0.29
C GLY A 21 13.82 10.28 -0.11
N LEU A 22 14.78 10.24 -1.04
CA LEU A 22 15.99 11.11 -1.02
C LEU A 22 15.69 12.60 -1.16
N SER A 23 14.57 12.98 -1.74
CA SER A 23 14.17 14.38 -2.01
C SER A 23 13.03 14.82 -1.09
N ASN A 24 13.00 14.33 0.13
CA ASN A 24 11.91 14.62 1.07
C ASN A 24 12.01 16.06 1.61
N PRO A 25 11.06 16.96 1.32
CA PRO A 25 11.03 18.32 1.85
C PRO A 25 10.46 18.40 3.28
N LEU A 26 9.94 17.28 3.81
CA LEU A 26 9.28 17.25 5.10
C LEU A 26 10.28 17.12 6.26
N ARG A 27 9.78 17.33 7.49
CA ARG A 27 10.53 17.05 8.72
C ARG A 27 11.03 15.59 8.75
N PRO A 28 12.07 15.27 9.52
CA PRO A 28 12.60 13.92 9.59
C PRO A 28 11.51 12.86 9.82
N VAL A 29 11.58 11.76 9.07
CA VAL A 29 10.51 10.74 9.08
C VAL A 29 10.25 10.17 10.48
N ARG A 30 11.27 10.07 11.34
CA ARG A 30 11.08 9.56 12.71
C ARG A 30 10.22 10.50 13.58
N GLU A 31 10.37 11.81 13.39
CA GLU A 31 9.55 12.79 14.07
C GLU A 31 8.07 12.67 13.64
N ARG A 32 7.82 12.62 12.33
CA ARG A 32 6.49 12.44 11.76
C ARG A 32 5.87 11.09 12.14
N ALA A 33 6.72 10.05 12.26
CA ALA A 33 6.29 8.69 12.59
C ALA A 33 5.73 8.56 14.01
N VAL A 34 6.11 9.41 14.95
CA VAL A 34 5.45 9.47 16.27
C VAL A 34 3.96 9.70 16.10
N GLU A 35 3.59 10.68 15.28
CA GLU A 35 2.22 11.13 15.12
C GLU A 35 1.42 10.22 14.17
N PHE A 36 1.97 9.80 13.03
CA PHE A 36 1.21 8.90 12.17
C PHE A 36 1.03 7.50 12.78
N CYS A 37 2.00 6.98 13.55
CA CYS A 37 1.80 5.73 14.29
C CYS A 37 0.72 5.89 15.36
N ARG A 38 0.72 7.00 16.11
CA ARG A 38 -0.33 7.30 17.10
C ARG A 38 -1.72 7.34 16.45
N GLY A 39 -1.85 8.03 15.31
CA GLY A 39 -3.11 8.10 14.58
C GLY A 39 -3.56 6.74 14.05
N LEU A 40 -2.64 5.89 13.58
CA LEU A 40 -2.96 4.53 13.13
C LEU A 40 -3.36 3.60 14.28
N GLU A 41 -2.70 3.70 15.45
CA GLU A 41 -3.11 2.99 16.66
C GLU A 41 -4.54 3.38 17.08
N GLN A 42 -4.86 4.68 17.03
CA GLN A 42 -6.20 5.20 17.36
C GLN A 42 -7.26 4.76 16.34
N ALA A 43 -6.94 4.81 15.04
CA ALA A 43 -7.83 4.35 13.98
C ALA A 43 -8.06 2.84 14.02
N GLY A 44 -7.10 2.06 14.54
CA GLY A 44 -7.23 0.65 14.88
C GLY A 44 -7.52 -0.29 13.71
N PRO A 45 -6.89 -0.18 12.53
CA PRO A 45 -7.00 -1.22 11.50
C PRO A 45 -6.37 -2.54 11.96
N ASP A 46 -6.71 -3.65 11.30
CA ASP A 46 -6.06 -4.95 11.57
C ASP A 46 -4.70 -5.05 10.89
N VAL A 47 -4.55 -4.34 9.75
CA VAL A 47 -3.32 -4.32 8.96
C VAL A 47 -2.96 -2.87 8.61
N VAL A 48 -1.68 -2.53 8.74
CA VAL A 48 -1.10 -1.26 8.28
C VAL A 48 -0.01 -1.57 7.25
N ASN A 49 -0.19 -1.10 6.04
CA ASN A 49 0.76 -1.21 4.94
C ASN A 49 1.52 0.10 4.73
N PHE A 50 2.84 0.06 4.87
CA PHE A 50 3.72 1.20 4.62
C PHE A 50 4.53 1.02 3.35
N GLN A 51 4.72 2.10 2.61
CA GLN A 51 5.65 2.23 1.50
C GLN A 51 6.76 3.22 1.89
N GLU A 52 7.89 3.14 1.21
CA GLU A 52 9.08 3.97 1.45
C GLU A 52 9.76 3.82 2.83
N VAL A 53 9.71 2.66 3.42
CA VAL A 53 10.45 2.35 4.66
C VAL A 53 11.94 2.12 4.32
N TRP A 54 12.61 3.19 3.85
CA TRP A 54 13.99 3.13 3.30
C TRP A 54 15.06 3.47 4.34
N ALA A 55 14.77 4.34 5.31
CA ALA A 55 15.77 4.83 6.23
C ALA A 55 16.28 3.73 7.18
N PRO A 56 17.62 3.66 7.43
CA PRO A 56 18.16 2.74 8.42
C PRO A 56 17.50 2.91 9.78
N GLY A 57 17.09 1.80 10.40
CA GLY A 57 16.45 1.79 11.70
C GLY A 57 15.02 2.32 11.76
N LEU A 58 14.44 2.80 10.63
CA LEU A 58 13.04 3.24 10.60
C LEU A 58 12.08 2.07 10.92
N LEU A 59 12.33 0.90 10.36
CA LEU A 59 11.49 -0.28 10.61
C LEU A 59 11.44 -0.65 12.11
N GLY A 60 12.58 -0.64 12.79
CA GLY A 60 12.65 -0.87 14.25
C GLY A 60 11.92 0.22 15.04
N PHE A 61 12.03 1.47 14.58
CA PHE A 61 11.33 2.60 15.17
C PHE A 61 9.81 2.46 15.03
N LEU A 62 9.31 2.16 13.82
CA LEU A 62 7.89 1.90 13.58
C LEU A 62 7.36 0.76 14.47
N ARG A 63 8.12 -0.34 14.56
CA ARG A 63 7.76 -1.47 15.44
C ARG A 63 7.62 -1.05 16.90
N SER A 64 8.47 -0.16 17.40
CA SER A 64 8.37 0.34 18.77
C SER A 64 7.18 1.27 19.02
N ARG A 65 6.60 1.82 17.94
CA ARG A 65 5.47 2.77 17.98
C ARG A 65 4.12 2.15 17.62
N LEU A 66 4.12 0.88 17.23
CA LEU A 66 2.92 0.12 16.86
C LEU A 66 2.79 -1.15 17.72
N PRO A 67 2.66 -1.02 19.07
CA PRO A 67 2.62 -2.16 19.98
C PRO A 67 1.42 -3.09 19.75
N SER A 68 0.31 -2.56 19.23
CA SER A 68 -0.88 -3.36 18.91
C SER A 68 -0.70 -4.27 17.68
N TYR A 69 0.44 -4.15 16.97
CA TYR A 69 0.72 -4.88 15.73
C TYR A 69 1.99 -5.74 15.87
N PRO A 70 1.92 -6.87 16.60
CA PRO A 70 3.10 -7.68 16.90
C PRO A 70 3.67 -8.40 15.66
N HIS A 71 2.86 -8.60 14.62
CA HIS A 71 3.26 -9.33 13.42
C HIS A 71 3.73 -8.40 12.32
N LEU A 72 4.86 -8.74 11.69
CA LEU A 72 5.53 -7.94 10.69
C LEU A 72 5.87 -8.76 9.45
N ALA A 73 5.40 -8.33 8.28
CA ALA A 73 5.94 -8.72 6.98
C ALA A 73 6.75 -7.55 6.41
N ARG A 74 7.83 -7.86 5.68
CA ARG A 74 8.68 -6.86 5.03
C ARG A 74 9.14 -7.30 3.65
N GLY A 75 9.39 -6.32 2.77
CA GLY A 75 9.99 -6.55 1.48
C GLY A 75 11.45 -7.04 1.63
N ALA A 76 11.91 -7.87 0.74
CA ALA A 76 13.21 -8.54 0.57
C ALA A 76 14.02 -8.85 1.85
N GLY A 77 14.77 -9.94 1.85
CA GLY A 77 15.55 -10.41 3.01
C GLY A 77 16.46 -9.33 3.60
N ALA A 78 16.77 -9.45 4.91
CA ALA A 78 17.64 -8.53 5.62
C ALA A 78 18.97 -8.38 4.87
N GLY A 79 19.28 -7.15 4.42
CA GLY A 79 20.55 -6.82 3.75
C GLY A 79 20.51 -6.71 2.24
N ALA A 80 19.43 -7.07 1.55
CA ALA A 80 19.31 -6.82 0.12
C ALA A 80 19.32 -5.31 -0.17
N ARG A 81 20.34 -4.86 -0.89
CA ARG A 81 20.53 -3.45 -1.25
C ARG A 81 20.81 -3.27 -2.72
N VAL A 82 20.36 -2.15 -3.29
CA VAL A 82 20.73 -1.68 -4.61
C VAL A 82 21.28 -0.27 -4.44
N LEU A 83 22.55 -0.05 -4.83
CA LEU A 83 23.26 1.23 -4.63
C LEU A 83 23.13 1.79 -3.19
N GLY A 84 23.25 0.91 -2.18
CA GLY A 84 23.16 1.31 -0.77
C GLY A 84 21.74 1.45 -0.22
N HIS A 85 20.70 1.45 -1.06
CA HIS A 85 19.31 1.54 -0.62
C HIS A 85 18.70 0.16 -0.37
N PRO A 86 17.93 -0.03 0.74
CA PRO A 86 17.20 -1.27 0.97
C PRO A 86 16.26 -1.57 -0.20
N VAL A 87 16.24 -2.81 -0.65
CA VAL A 87 15.27 -3.27 -1.67
C VAL A 87 13.92 -3.45 -1.00
N GLY A 88 12.87 -3.02 -1.70
CA GLY A 88 11.48 -3.27 -1.32
C GLY A 88 10.81 -2.14 -0.58
N GLY A 89 11.45 -1.40 0.31
CA GLY A 89 10.85 -0.28 1.06
C GLY A 89 9.43 -0.51 1.60
N LEU A 90 8.94 -1.78 1.59
CA LEU A 90 7.61 -2.19 1.99
C LEU A 90 7.67 -2.84 3.37
N ALA A 91 6.75 -2.42 4.24
CA ALA A 91 6.53 -3.05 5.54
C ALA A 91 5.04 -3.13 5.83
N SER A 92 4.58 -4.27 6.33
CA SER A 92 3.20 -4.49 6.71
C SER A 92 3.13 -4.97 8.15
N PHE A 93 2.41 -4.24 8.98
CA PHE A 93 2.19 -4.56 10.38
C PHE A 93 0.78 -5.13 10.55
N SER A 94 0.60 -6.15 11.37
CA SER A 94 -0.69 -6.80 11.58
C SER A 94 -0.93 -7.16 13.04
N ARG A 95 -2.21 -7.08 13.44
CA ARG A 95 -2.71 -7.57 14.73
C ARG A 95 -2.79 -9.10 14.75
N THR A 96 -3.02 -9.71 13.60
CA THR A 96 -3.12 -11.16 13.43
C THR A 96 -1.85 -11.75 12.83
N PRO A 97 -1.50 -13.02 13.13
CA PRO A 97 -0.37 -13.68 12.52
C PRO A 97 -0.45 -13.67 10.98
N LEU A 98 0.71 -13.51 10.35
CA LEU A 98 0.86 -13.50 8.90
C LEU A 98 1.42 -14.83 8.42
N ARG A 99 0.88 -15.35 7.31
CA ARG A 99 1.35 -16.58 6.65
C ARG A 99 1.73 -16.30 5.21
N SER A 100 2.49 -17.21 4.61
CA SER A 100 2.85 -17.17 3.17
C SER A 100 3.39 -15.80 2.75
N VAL A 101 4.27 -15.21 3.58
CA VAL A 101 4.87 -13.90 3.30
C VAL A 101 5.81 -14.01 2.12
N GLU A 102 5.53 -13.31 1.03
CA GLU A 102 6.35 -13.29 -0.18
C GLU A 102 6.58 -11.86 -0.66
N TYR A 103 7.82 -11.57 -1.08
CA TYR A 103 8.17 -10.32 -1.73
C TYR A 103 8.55 -10.54 -3.19
N THR A 104 7.86 -9.84 -4.09
CA THR A 104 8.16 -9.83 -5.52
C THR A 104 8.65 -8.46 -5.95
N SER A 105 9.91 -8.34 -6.37
CA SER A 105 10.44 -7.09 -6.93
C SER A 105 9.93 -6.87 -8.36
N PHE A 106 9.90 -5.60 -8.79
CA PHE A 106 9.62 -5.26 -10.19
C PHE A 106 10.87 -5.27 -11.06
N ARG A 107 11.96 -5.85 -10.59
CA ARG A 107 13.17 -6.07 -11.39
C ARG A 107 12.80 -6.73 -12.72
N GLY A 108 13.40 -6.23 -13.82
CA GLY A 108 13.12 -6.73 -15.18
C GLY A 108 12.01 -6.01 -15.91
N THR A 109 11.17 -5.21 -15.21
CA THR A 109 10.25 -4.30 -15.89
C THR A 109 11.03 -3.10 -16.44
N ARG A 110 10.74 -2.70 -17.68
CA ARG A 110 11.47 -1.62 -18.36
C ARG A 110 10.53 -0.71 -19.13
N PRO A 111 10.82 0.61 -19.18
CA PRO A 111 10.10 1.50 -20.06
C PRO A 111 10.31 1.08 -21.52
N ARG A 112 9.25 1.19 -22.32
CA ARG A 112 9.31 0.94 -23.76
C ARG A 112 9.77 2.17 -24.56
N ALA A 113 9.56 3.36 -24.01
CA ALA A 113 9.88 4.65 -24.61
C ALA A 113 10.88 5.45 -23.78
N GLY A 114 11.45 6.51 -24.37
CA GLY A 114 12.38 7.43 -23.73
C GLY A 114 13.85 7.15 -24.06
N SER A 115 14.73 8.09 -23.63
CA SER A 115 16.19 7.99 -23.86
C SER A 115 16.80 6.78 -23.12
N GLY A 116 18.00 6.36 -23.56
CA GLY A 116 18.74 5.28 -22.90
C GLY A 116 18.99 5.54 -21.42
N LEU A 117 19.36 6.80 -21.07
CA LEU A 117 19.57 7.23 -19.68
C LEU A 117 18.29 7.13 -18.85
N PHE A 118 17.15 7.58 -19.40
CA PHE A 118 15.85 7.45 -18.73
C PHE A 118 15.52 5.98 -18.48
N ARG A 119 15.64 5.13 -19.50
CA ARG A 119 15.33 3.68 -19.38
C ARG A 119 16.19 3.00 -18.32
N SER A 120 17.49 3.33 -18.25
CA SER A 120 18.39 2.77 -17.25
C SER A 120 18.03 3.21 -15.83
N ARG A 121 17.73 4.49 -15.62
CA ARG A 121 17.29 5.04 -14.31
C ARG A 121 15.96 4.44 -13.86
N ALA A 122 15.00 4.34 -14.77
CA ALA A 122 13.69 3.76 -14.47
C ALA A 122 13.78 2.24 -14.15
N ALA A 123 14.63 1.50 -14.88
CA ALA A 123 14.88 0.09 -14.60
C ALA A 123 15.58 -0.10 -13.24
N LEU A 124 16.49 0.78 -12.86
CA LEU A 124 17.12 0.77 -11.53
C LEU A 124 16.08 1.07 -10.44
N GLY A 125 15.24 2.08 -10.63
CA GLY A 125 14.12 2.39 -9.72
C GLY A 125 13.19 1.20 -9.53
N ALA A 126 12.88 0.48 -10.62
CA ALA A 126 12.03 -0.72 -10.56
C ALA A 126 12.65 -1.86 -9.74
N CYS A 127 13.97 -1.90 -9.54
CA CYS A 127 14.61 -2.86 -8.64
C CYS A 127 14.37 -2.55 -7.15
N LEU A 128 14.07 -1.29 -6.82
CA LEU A 128 13.81 -0.85 -5.45
C LEU A 128 12.35 -1.02 -5.04
N GLN A 129 11.45 -1.27 -5.99
CA GLN A 129 10.02 -1.32 -5.80
C GLN A 129 9.47 -2.72 -6.01
N GLY A 130 8.26 -2.98 -5.51
CA GLY A 130 7.70 -4.31 -5.56
C GLY A 130 6.32 -4.45 -4.95
N LEU A 131 5.98 -5.69 -4.73
CA LEU A 131 4.77 -6.17 -4.09
C LEU A 131 5.14 -7.12 -2.95
N LEU A 132 4.61 -6.86 -1.77
CA LEU A 132 4.67 -7.74 -0.61
C LEU A 132 3.30 -8.37 -0.43
N THR A 133 3.21 -9.69 -0.46
CA THR A 133 1.96 -10.44 -0.26
C THR A 133 2.03 -11.28 1.00
N PHE A 134 0.89 -11.47 1.65
CA PHE A 134 0.73 -12.34 2.80
C PHE A 134 -0.74 -12.73 3.01
N GLU A 135 -0.94 -13.84 3.72
CA GLU A 135 -2.25 -14.30 4.18
C GLU A 135 -2.48 -13.87 5.63
N LEU A 136 -3.70 -13.48 5.98
CA LEU A 136 -4.10 -13.26 7.37
C LEU A 136 -4.54 -14.61 7.98
N ALA A 137 -3.85 -15.05 9.05
CA ALA A 137 -4.17 -16.31 9.70
C ALA A 137 -5.62 -16.33 10.23
N GLY A 138 -6.32 -17.42 9.98
CA GLY A 138 -7.73 -17.56 10.36
C GLY A 138 -8.70 -16.74 9.50
N ARG A 139 -8.22 -16.10 8.44
CA ARG A 139 -9.02 -15.37 7.46
C ARG A 139 -8.78 -15.95 6.07
N ARG A 140 -9.80 -15.98 5.23
CA ARG A 140 -9.66 -16.40 3.82
C ARG A 140 -9.25 -15.20 2.96
N THR A 141 -8.23 -14.46 3.44
CA THR A 141 -7.86 -13.16 2.89
C THR A 141 -6.38 -13.08 2.61
N VAL A 142 -6.04 -12.71 1.38
CA VAL A 142 -4.70 -12.32 0.93
C VAL A 142 -4.61 -10.81 0.88
N VAL A 143 -3.53 -10.26 1.41
CA VAL A 143 -3.25 -8.82 1.35
C VAL A 143 -1.96 -8.59 0.54
N GLY A 144 -2.01 -7.61 -0.36
CA GLY A 144 -0.86 -7.11 -1.11
C GLY A 144 -0.55 -5.66 -0.72
N ASN A 145 0.71 -5.39 -0.38
CA ASN A 145 1.26 -4.05 -0.22
C ASN A 145 2.08 -3.72 -1.46
N VAL A 146 1.67 -2.70 -2.20
CA VAL A 146 2.18 -2.35 -3.54
C VAL A 146 2.93 -1.01 -3.48
N HIS A 147 4.05 -0.91 -4.20
CA HIS A 147 4.66 0.36 -4.52
C HIS A 147 5.19 0.30 -5.96
N LEU A 148 4.49 0.97 -6.89
CA LEU A 148 4.90 1.06 -8.30
C LEU A 148 5.90 2.19 -8.52
N SER A 149 6.55 2.19 -9.69
CA SER A 149 7.50 3.25 -10.07
C SER A 149 6.81 4.60 -10.21
N ALA A 150 7.37 5.61 -9.54
CA ALA A 150 6.86 6.97 -9.60
C ALA A 150 6.89 7.54 -11.03
N ASN A 151 5.80 8.18 -11.43
CA ASN A 151 5.75 9.05 -12.59
C ASN A 151 6.26 10.44 -12.21
N ARG A 152 7.54 10.68 -12.45
CA ARG A 152 8.22 11.93 -12.04
C ARG A 152 7.95 13.10 -12.97
N ASP A 153 7.28 12.88 -14.10
CA ASP A 153 6.99 13.94 -15.06
C ASP A 153 5.66 14.65 -14.77
N GLY A 154 4.80 14.04 -13.96
CA GLY A 154 3.44 14.54 -13.72
C GLY A 154 2.53 14.47 -14.95
N ASP A 155 2.96 13.80 -16.03
CA ASP A 155 2.14 13.54 -17.21
C ASP A 155 1.34 12.26 -17.05
N TRP A 156 0.03 12.38 -16.94
CA TRP A 156 -0.91 11.26 -16.73
C TRP A 156 -1.59 10.82 -18.03
N SER A 157 -1.19 11.39 -19.18
CA SER A 157 -1.73 11.09 -20.50
C SER A 157 -1.35 9.70 -21.01
N ALA A 158 -1.99 9.30 -22.09
CA ALA A 158 -1.65 8.06 -22.82
C ALA A 158 -0.22 8.09 -23.42
N GLY A 159 0.35 9.30 -23.65
CA GLY A 159 1.70 9.52 -24.18
C GLY A 159 2.81 9.44 -23.13
N ASN A 160 2.49 9.36 -21.85
CA ASN A 160 3.43 9.32 -20.74
C ASN A 160 4.50 8.21 -20.93
N ARG A 161 5.76 8.59 -20.84
CA ARG A 161 6.91 7.67 -21.02
C ARG A 161 7.04 6.59 -19.94
N TYR A 162 6.44 6.80 -18.73
CA TYR A 162 6.39 5.80 -17.66
C TYR A 162 5.28 4.76 -17.88
N ARG A 163 4.30 5.03 -18.74
CA ARG A 163 3.11 4.20 -18.93
C ARG A 163 3.45 2.72 -19.20
N GLY A 164 4.41 2.46 -20.10
CA GLY A 164 4.80 1.08 -20.43
C GLY A 164 5.45 0.34 -19.27
N LEU A 165 6.21 1.05 -18.43
CA LEU A 165 6.81 0.50 -17.20
C LEU A 165 5.74 0.15 -16.19
N GLN A 166 4.87 1.12 -15.87
CA GLN A 166 3.80 0.96 -14.88
C GLN A 166 2.78 -0.09 -15.31
N ALA A 167 2.42 -0.17 -16.61
CA ALA A 167 1.57 -1.23 -17.14
C ALA A 167 2.19 -2.63 -16.93
N GLY A 168 3.49 -2.78 -17.18
CA GLY A 168 4.21 -4.04 -16.93
C GLY A 168 4.26 -4.41 -15.44
N GLN A 169 4.46 -3.42 -14.56
CA GLN A 169 4.44 -3.64 -13.12
C GLN A 169 3.04 -4.02 -12.63
N LEU A 170 2.00 -3.34 -13.10
CA LEU A 170 0.61 -3.60 -12.77
C LEU A 170 0.18 -5.02 -13.21
N ALA A 171 0.53 -5.42 -14.44
CA ALA A 171 0.28 -6.78 -14.90
C ALA A 171 0.96 -7.82 -13.99
N ARG A 172 2.17 -7.53 -13.49
CA ARG A 172 2.86 -8.39 -12.53
C ARG A 172 2.18 -8.42 -11.17
N VAL A 173 1.66 -7.28 -10.67
CA VAL A 173 0.85 -7.23 -9.44
C VAL A 173 -0.34 -8.18 -9.56
N HIS A 174 -1.13 -8.05 -10.61
CA HIS A 174 -2.29 -8.93 -10.83
C HIS A 174 -1.89 -10.41 -10.96
N GLN A 175 -0.79 -10.71 -11.67
CA GLN A 175 -0.29 -12.08 -11.80
C GLN A 175 0.10 -12.68 -10.46
N VAL A 176 0.85 -11.94 -9.63
CA VAL A 176 1.30 -12.42 -8.31
C VAL A 176 0.12 -12.59 -7.36
N LEU A 177 -0.81 -11.62 -7.31
CA LEU A 177 -1.99 -11.73 -6.46
C LEU A 177 -2.90 -12.89 -6.86
N ARG A 178 -3.05 -13.18 -8.17
CA ARG A 178 -3.76 -14.39 -8.62
C ARG A 178 -3.07 -15.68 -8.16
N ARG A 179 -1.73 -15.74 -8.18
CA ARG A 179 -0.96 -16.91 -7.73
C ARG A 179 -0.96 -17.06 -6.20
N ALA A 180 -1.04 -15.96 -5.46
CA ALA A 180 -1.11 -15.97 -4.00
C ALA A 180 -2.46 -16.49 -3.49
N ARG A 181 -3.51 -16.52 -4.34
CA ARG A 181 -4.80 -17.11 -3.99
C ARG A 181 -4.66 -18.64 -3.83
N ARG A 182 -5.22 -19.15 -2.75
CA ARG A 182 -5.45 -20.57 -2.52
C ARG A 182 -6.91 -20.92 -2.85
N GLU A 183 -7.25 -22.21 -2.84
CA GLU A 183 -8.63 -22.67 -3.09
C GLU A 183 -9.65 -22.04 -2.13
N ASP A 184 -9.24 -21.81 -0.88
CA ASP A 184 -10.07 -21.22 0.15
C ASP A 184 -9.97 -19.68 0.23
N THR A 185 -9.20 -19.01 -0.63
CA THR A 185 -9.10 -17.55 -0.65
C THR A 185 -10.37 -16.93 -1.22
N GLU A 186 -11.05 -16.14 -0.42
CA GLU A 186 -12.31 -15.49 -0.79
C GLU A 186 -12.16 -14.00 -1.05
N LEU A 187 -11.20 -13.35 -0.37
CA LEU A 187 -10.93 -11.93 -0.51
C LEU A 187 -9.45 -11.69 -0.79
N VAL A 188 -9.17 -10.82 -1.75
CA VAL A 188 -7.83 -10.25 -1.99
C VAL A 188 -7.91 -8.74 -1.87
N ILE A 189 -7.04 -8.14 -1.08
CA ILE A 189 -6.92 -6.69 -0.91
C ILE A 189 -5.56 -6.25 -1.42
N ALA A 190 -5.52 -5.45 -2.48
CA ALA A 190 -4.31 -4.80 -2.97
C ALA A 190 -4.31 -3.34 -2.50
N SER A 191 -3.30 -2.96 -1.74
CA SER A 191 -3.21 -1.59 -1.20
C SER A 191 -1.82 -1.01 -1.41
N GLY A 192 -1.71 0.30 -1.51
CA GLY A 192 -0.43 0.97 -1.59
C GLY A 192 -0.39 2.14 -2.54
N ASP A 193 0.83 2.60 -2.79
CA ASP A 193 1.13 3.64 -3.76
C ASP A 193 1.34 3.02 -5.16
N PHE A 194 0.34 3.16 -6.00
CA PHE A 194 0.38 2.68 -7.39
C PHE A 194 1.05 3.68 -8.32
N ASN A 195 1.33 4.90 -7.86
CA ASN A 195 2.00 5.92 -8.64
C ASN A 195 1.36 6.17 -10.03
N LEU A 196 0.08 5.91 -10.16
CA LEU A 196 -0.73 6.19 -11.33
C LEU A 196 -1.97 6.98 -10.92
N ALA A 197 -2.32 8.02 -11.67
CA ALA A 197 -3.50 8.81 -11.36
C ALA A 197 -4.80 8.09 -11.74
N SER A 198 -5.88 8.34 -10.99
CA SER A 198 -7.22 7.84 -11.34
C SER A 198 -7.72 8.34 -12.70
N SER A 199 -7.26 9.50 -13.14
CA SER A 199 -7.49 10.05 -14.46
C SER A 199 -6.64 9.41 -15.58
N SER A 200 -5.64 8.60 -15.23
CA SER A 200 -4.76 7.94 -16.20
C SER A 200 -5.47 6.78 -16.89
N PRO A 201 -5.18 6.52 -18.19
CA PRO A 201 -5.64 5.31 -18.87
C PRO A 201 -5.22 3.99 -18.20
N LEU A 202 -4.22 4.02 -17.30
CA LEU A 202 -3.80 2.85 -16.53
C LEU A 202 -4.76 2.51 -15.39
N TYR A 203 -5.61 3.43 -14.96
CA TYR A 203 -6.58 3.14 -13.90
C TYR A 203 -7.55 2.01 -14.29
N ALA A 204 -8.03 2.01 -15.53
CA ALA A 204 -8.88 0.91 -16.03
C ALA A 204 -8.17 -0.45 -15.94
N ALA A 205 -6.84 -0.48 -16.19
CA ALA A 205 -6.04 -1.67 -16.01
C ALA A 205 -5.79 -2.01 -14.54
N ALA A 206 -5.74 -1.02 -13.64
CA ALA A 206 -5.62 -1.26 -12.20
C ALA A 206 -6.83 -1.98 -11.63
N VAL A 207 -8.03 -1.60 -12.06
CA VAL A 207 -9.29 -2.26 -11.68
C VAL A 207 -9.62 -3.48 -12.55
N ASP A 208 -8.75 -3.83 -13.51
CA ASP A 208 -8.83 -5.03 -14.38
C ASP A 208 -10.23 -5.22 -14.98
N GLY A 209 -10.73 -4.17 -15.65
CA GLY A 209 -12.05 -4.19 -16.28
C GLY A 209 -13.24 -4.35 -15.32
N GLY A 210 -13.06 -4.01 -14.04
CA GLY A 210 -14.09 -4.14 -12.99
C GLY A 210 -13.95 -5.40 -12.12
N ALA A 211 -12.92 -6.23 -12.35
CA ALA A 211 -12.63 -7.38 -11.48
C ALA A 211 -12.21 -6.94 -10.06
N TRP A 212 -11.70 -5.71 -9.92
CA TRP A 212 -11.34 -5.10 -8.65
C TRP A 212 -12.26 -3.94 -8.32
N ARG A 213 -12.81 -3.93 -7.13
CA ARG A 213 -13.61 -2.82 -6.59
C ARG A 213 -12.69 -1.77 -5.98
N ASP A 214 -12.95 -0.52 -6.28
CA ASP A 214 -12.28 0.64 -5.68
C ASP A 214 -13.28 1.40 -4.78
N PRO A 215 -13.22 1.26 -3.46
CA PRO A 215 -14.16 1.91 -2.55
C PRO A 215 -14.07 3.44 -2.53
N PHE A 216 -12.96 3.99 -3.03
CA PHE A 216 -12.74 5.44 -3.07
C PHE A 216 -13.06 6.07 -4.44
N ALA A 217 -13.51 5.28 -5.43
CA ALA A 217 -13.74 5.76 -6.78
C ALA A 217 -14.81 6.86 -6.86
N ALA A 218 -15.87 6.76 -6.06
CA ALA A 218 -16.97 7.73 -6.09
C ALA A 218 -16.55 9.13 -5.59
N ALA A 219 -15.67 9.20 -4.60
CA ALA A 219 -15.16 10.47 -4.08
C ALA A 219 -13.98 11.01 -4.89
N ASP A 220 -13.16 10.12 -5.44
CA ASP A 220 -11.95 10.36 -6.25
C ASP A 220 -11.05 11.51 -5.74
N LEU A 221 -10.92 11.65 -4.42
CA LEU A 221 -10.14 12.71 -3.80
C LEU A 221 -8.64 12.42 -3.90
N PRO A 222 -7.80 13.45 -4.20
CA PRO A 222 -6.35 13.28 -4.26
C PRO A 222 -5.77 12.64 -2.99
N THR A 223 -4.80 11.76 -3.16
CA THR A 223 -4.02 11.17 -2.05
C THR A 223 -2.65 11.82 -1.90
N PHE A 224 -2.28 12.73 -2.79
CA PHE A 224 -1.09 13.57 -2.68
C PHE A 224 -1.49 14.98 -2.23
N HIS A 225 -0.76 15.57 -1.28
CA HIS A 225 -1.09 16.91 -0.75
C HIS A 225 -0.75 18.01 -1.75
N ALA A 226 -1.77 18.75 -2.20
CA ALA A 226 -1.59 19.87 -3.14
C ALA A 226 -0.60 20.94 -2.64
N ALA A 227 -0.57 21.19 -1.33
CA ALA A 227 0.32 22.15 -0.69
C ALA A 227 1.83 21.79 -0.80
N LEU A 228 2.15 20.54 -1.15
CA LEU A 228 3.52 20.05 -1.27
C LEU A 228 3.94 19.89 -2.74
N LEU A 229 3.07 20.22 -3.68
CA LEU A 229 3.37 20.17 -5.12
C LEU A 229 3.98 21.48 -5.61
N PRO A 230 4.80 21.44 -6.67
CA PRO A 230 5.22 22.63 -7.37
C PRO A 230 4.02 23.45 -7.87
N ALA A 231 4.20 24.77 -7.98
CA ALA A 231 3.17 25.66 -8.51
C ALA A 231 2.67 25.19 -9.89
N GLY A 232 1.37 25.14 -10.08
CA GLY A 232 0.72 24.69 -11.32
C GLY A 232 0.56 23.17 -11.46
N ALA A 233 1.11 22.35 -10.57
CA ALA A 233 0.86 20.93 -10.56
C ALA A 233 -0.47 20.60 -9.85
N SER A 234 -1.19 19.62 -10.37
CA SER A 234 -2.47 19.15 -9.81
C SER A 234 -2.26 17.92 -8.93
N ALA A 235 -2.80 17.96 -7.72
CA ALA A 235 -2.81 16.80 -6.85
C ALA A 235 -3.64 15.66 -7.47
N GLN A 236 -3.15 14.44 -7.35
CA GLN A 236 -3.76 13.26 -7.94
C GLN A 236 -4.07 12.22 -6.85
N ARG A 237 -5.02 11.35 -7.12
CA ARG A 237 -5.19 10.10 -6.38
C ARG A 237 -4.28 9.05 -7.00
N VAL A 238 -3.26 8.63 -6.27
CA VAL A 238 -2.23 7.68 -6.70
C VAL A 238 -2.11 6.48 -5.77
N ASP A 239 -2.74 6.56 -4.60
CA ASP A 239 -2.84 5.46 -3.65
C ASP A 239 -4.21 4.79 -3.78
N TYR A 240 -4.23 3.49 -3.63
CA TYR A 240 -5.44 2.69 -3.78
C TYR A 240 -5.53 1.60 -2.73
N LEU A 241 -6.77 1.24 -2.41
CA LEU A 241 -7.18 0.03 -1.69
C LEU A 241 -8.20 -0.68 -2.58
N LEU A 242 -7.75 -1.66 -3.34
CA LEU A 242 -8.55 -2.40 -4.30
C LEU A 242 -8.94 -3.77 -3.72
N LEU A 243 -10.19 -4.19 -3.91
CA LEU A 243 -10.72 -5.44 -3.41
C LEU A 243 -11.16 -6.36 -4.55
N ASN A 244 -10.77 -7.62 -4.48
CA ASN A 244 -11.25 -8.68 -5.35
C ASN A 244 -11.87 -9.78 -4.47
N GLY A 245 -13.17 -9.90 -4.49
CA GLY A 245 -14.00 -10.81 -3.71
C GLY A 245 -15.47 -10.46 -3.91
N ASP A 246 -16.36 -11.36 -3.50
CA ASP A 246 -17.79 -11.15 -3.60
C ASP A 246 -18.23 -9.94 -2.78
N PRO A 247 -18.86 -8.90 -3.40
CA PRO A 247 -19.30 -7.70 -2.69
C PRO A 247 -20.40 -7.93 -1.66
N GLU A 248 -21.26 -8.92 -1.85
CA GLU A 248 -22.31 -9.25 -0.90
C GLU A 248 -21.74 -9.95 0.33
N ARG A 249 -20.74 -10.80 0.11
CA ARG A 249 -20.06 -11.53 1.18
C ARG A 249 -19.02 -10.69 1.93
N TYR A 250 -18.40 -9.74 1.21
CA TYR A 250 -17.36 -8.82 1.72
C TYR A 250 -17.73 -7.36 1.44
N PRO A 251 -18.83 -6.84 2.03
CA PRO A 251 -19.20 -5.45 1.87
C PRO A 251 -18.19 -4.54 2.56
N VAL A 252 -17.87 -3.43 1.90
CA VAL A 252 -17.11 -2.33 2.52
C VAL A 252 -18.08 -1.53 3.38
N ILE A 253 -17.82 -1.48 4.68
CA ILE A 253 -18.70 -0.82 5.66
C ILE A 253 -18.20 0.56 6.08
N ALA A 254 -16.93 0.86 5.83
CA ALA A 254 -16.35 2.19 6.06
C ALA A 254 -15.13 2.42 5.17
N THR A 255 -14.96 3.68 4.78
CA THR A 255 -13.75 4.21 4.14
C THR A 255 -13.36 5.49 4.86
N ASP A 256 -12.08 5.60 5.22
CA ASP A 256 -11.54 6.78 5.91
C ASP A 256 -10.27 7.27 5.21
N ARG A 257 -10.00 8.56 5.35
CA ARG A 257 -8.78 9.21 4.94
C ARG A 257 -8.11 9.82 6.16
N LEU A 258 -6.88 9.42 6.45
CA LEU A 258 -6.14 9.88 7.62
C LEU A 258 -5.00 10.82 7.18
N PHE A 259 -4.65 11.75 8.06
CA PHE A 259 -3.53 12.69 7.83
C PHE A 259 -3.76 13.61 6.63
N THR A 260 -4.99 14.10 6.48
CA THR A 260 -5.42 14.93 5.35
C THR A 260 -4.92 16.38 5.40
N GLY A 261 -4.23 16.76 6.47
CA GLY A 261 -3.66 18.10 6.68
C GLY A 261 -2.47 18.07 7.63
N PRO A 262 -1.88 19.26 7.93
CA PRO A 262 -0.82 19.39 8.91
C PRO A 262 -1.28 18.95 10.31
N ALA A 263 -0.37 18.30 11.04
CA ALA A 263 -0.57 17.90 12.44
C ALA A 263 0.50 18.53 13.32
N ALA A 264 0.24 18.62 14.63
CA ALA A 264 1.25 19.00 15.61
C ALA A 264 2.40 17.99 15.60
N LEU A 265 3.63 18.47 15.70
CA LEU A 265 4.83 17.64 15.70
C LEU A 265 5.50 17.65 17.08
N PRO A 266 6.19 16.57 17.49
CA PRO A 266 6.85 16.48 18.79
C PRO A 266 7.89 17.57 19.08
N SER A 267 8.58 18.07 18.05
CA SER A 267 9.55 19.16 18.19
C SER A 267 8.92 20.55 18.26
N GLY A 268 7.58 20.63 18.23
CA GLY A 268 6.82 21.88 18.18
C GLY A 268 6.47 22.30 16.75
N GLY A 269 5.43 23.15 16.67
CA GLY A 269 4.87 23.58 15.39
C GLY A 269 3.95 22.53 14.75
N SER A 270 3.64 22.72 13.47
CA SER A 270 2.82 21.81 12.69
C SER A 270 3.48 21.47 11.35
N GLY A 271 3.12 20.32 10.78
CA GLY A 271 3.62 19.88 9.48
C GLY A 271 2.85 18.68 8.95
N PHE A 272 3.01 18.40 7.67
CA PHE A 272 2.45 17.21 7.06
C PHE A 272 3.19 15.96 7.56
N LEU A 273 2.43 14.91 7.90
CA LEU A 273 2.98 13.64 8.37
C LEU A 273 3.53 12.78 7.24
N SER A 274 3.01 12.97 6.03
CA SER A 274 3.53 12.47 4.75
C SER A 274 3.15 13.47 3.66
N ASP A 275 3.71 13.34 2.48
CA ASP A 275 3.21 13.98 1.25
C ASP A 275 1.98 13.21 0.70
N HIS A 276 1.73 12.02 1.21
CA HIS A 276 0.54 11.21 0.92
C HIS A 276 -0.46 11.25 2.07
N VAL A 277 -1.74 11.09 1.71
CA VAL A 277 -2.88 10.86 2.61
C VAL A 277 -3.04 9.36 2.81
N ALA A 278 -3.10 8.89 4.05
CA ALA A 278 -3.40 7.50 4.30
C ALA A 278 -4.85 7.18 3.95
N GLN A 279 -5.08 5.99 3.42
CA GLN A 279 -6.41 5.42 3.19
C GLN A 279 -6.64 4.26 4.15
N LEU A 280 -7.88 4.12 4.63
CA LEU A 280 -8.33 3.02 5.48
C LEU A 280 -9.68 2.51 4.98
N ILE A 281 -9.80 1.19 4.84
CA ILE A 281 -11.09 0.52 4.60
C ILE A 281 -11.42 -0.40 5.77
N ARG A 282 -12.72 -0.63 5.98
CA ARG A 282 -13.25 -1.71 6.81
C ARG A 282 -14.19 -2.57 5.99
N VAL A 283 -13.95 -3.86 6.02
CA VAL A 283 -14.71 -4.87 5.28
C VAL A 283 -15.24 -5.88 6.28
N THR A 284 -16.52 -6.19 6.24
CA THR A 284 -17.07 -7.34 6.99
C THR A 284 -16.96 -8.60 6.15
N GLY A 285 -16.82 -9.72 6.79
CA GLY A 285 -16.79 -11.03 6.13
C GLY A 285 -17.13 -12.15 7.11
N PRO A 286 -17.35 -13.36 6.63
CA PRO A 286 -17.61 -14.50 7.49
C PRO A 286 -16.43 -14.74 8.43
N VAL A 287 -16.74 -15.13 9.66
CA VAL A 287 -15.73 -15.61 10.62
C VAL A 287 -15.14 -16.90 10.05
N GLY A 288 -13.83 -16.89 9.76
CA GLY A 288 -13.15 -18.13 9.37
C GLY A 288 -13.27 -19.18 10.46
N ALA A 289 -13.50 -20.43 10.10
CA ALA A 289 -13.44 -21.53 11.05
C ALA A 289 -12.07 -21.53 11.75
N PRO A 290 -11.99 -21.81 13.06
CA PRO A 290 -10.71 -21.89 13.76
C PRO A 290 -9.81 -22.91 13.06
N VAL A 291 -8.60 -22.49 12.72
CA VAL A 291 -7.60 -23.40 12.16
C VAL A 291 -7.21 -24.37 13.26
N SER A 292 -7.56 -25.63 13.10
CA SER A 292 -7.05 -26.68 13.98
C SER A 292 -5.53 -26.63 13.98
N PRO A 293 -4.85 -26.69 15.15
CA PRO A 293 -3.40 -26.77 15.18
C PRO A 293 -2.99 -28.04 14.44
N SER A 294 -2.21 -27.91 13.38
CA SER A 294 -1.56 -29.02 12.74
C SER A 294 -0.58 -29.61 13.74
N HIS A 295 -0.92 -30.76 14.27
CA HIS A 295 0.04 -31.62 14.98
C HIS A 295 1.11 -32.03 13.98
N GLY A 296 2.30 -31.45 14.07
CA GLY A 296 3.53 -31.83 13.39
C GLY A 296 4.66 -31.86 14.38
#